data_d798c917da294c138f095b86edf9d9f3
#
_entry.id   d798c917da294c138f095b86edf9d9f3
#
_cell.length_a   1.000
_cell.length_b   1.000
_cell.length_c   1.000
_cell.angle_alpha   90.00
_cell.angle_beta   90.00
_cell.angle_gamma   90.00
#
_symmetry.space_group_name_H-M   'P 1'
#
loop_
_entity.id
_entity.type
_entity.pdbx_description
1 polymer ?
#
loop_
_entity_poly.entity_id
_entity_poly.type
_entity_poly.pdbx_seq_one_letter_code
_entity_poly.pdbx_strand_id
1 'polypeptide(L)'
;MISKKAGFIMNGQRKRIGILTGGGDCPGLNSVIRAVVKTAINIYGYEVIGFNDGYMGLVNNRFKKLTLSDVSGLLDKGGTILGTTDSFDPFNMVVDIDGEKQERDMSDRIIYNLKMHDIEGLIVIGGINTITTGYKLSLMGVKVIAIPKNIDNDIPGTDTTI
;
A
#
# COMPACT_ATOMS: atom_id res chain seq x y z
N MET A 1 24.47 14.82 -19.32
CA MET A 1 23.55 15.89 -18.91
C MET A 1 22.13 15.31 -18.94
N ILE A 2 21.64 14.74 -17.81
CA ILE A 2 20.31 14.13 -17.74
C ILE A 2 19.36 15.26 -17.42
N SER A 3 18.53 15.62 -18.40
CA SER A 3 17.45 16.60 -18.26
C SER A 3 16.57 16.19 -17.07
N LYS A 4 16.46 17.05 -16.05
CA LYS A 4 15.46 16.95 -15.00
C LYS A 4 14.08 17.02 -15.67
N LYS A 5 13.43 15.88 -15.94
CA LYS A 5 12.02 15.87 -16.29
C LYS A 5 11.27 16.39 -15.08
N ALA A 6 10.76 17.61 -15.22
CA ALA A 6 9.81 18.18 -14.27
C ALA A 6 8.68 17.19 -14.07
N GLY A 7 8.44 16.78 -12.83
CA GLY A 7 7.33 15.89 -12.50
C GLY A 7 6.04 16.42 -13.10
N PHE A 8 5.22 15.52 -13.63
CA PHE A 8 3.98 15.87 -14.31
C PHE A 8 3.04 16.56 -13.30
N ILE A 9 2.98 17.90 -13.37
CA ILE A 9 2.09 18.72 -12.55
C ILE A 9 0.82 18.92 -13.37
N MET A 10 -0.23 18.16 -13.04
CA MET A 10 -1.58 18.52 -13.49
C MET A 10 -2.21 19.42 -12.43
N ASN A 11 -2.67 20.60 -12.82
CA ASN A 11 -3.33 21.60 -11.96
C ASN A 11 -2.52 22.09 -10.73
N GLY A 12 -1.19 22.17 -10.81
CA GLY A 12 -0.36 22.70 -9.73
C GLY A 12 -0.16 21.77 -8.52
N GLN A 13 -0.80 20.60 -8.48
CA GLN A 13 -0.63 19.60 -7.41
C GLN A 13 0.22 18.41 -7.90
N ARG A 14 1.07 17.91 -7.00
CA ARG A 14 1.82 16.68 -7.25
C ARG A 14 0.87 15.50 -7.15
N LYS A 15 1.01 14.56 -8.08
CA LYS A 15 0.30 13.28 -7.99
C LYS A 15 0.69 12.52 -6.72
N ARG A 16 -0.27 11.82 -6.13
CA ARG A 16 -0.07 11.00 -4.93
C ARG A 16 -0.35 9.56 -5.21
N ILE A 17 0.49 8.69 -4.68
CA ILE A 17 0.27 7.25 -4.64
C ILE A 17 0.25 6.75 -3.21
N GLY A 18 -0.62 5.78 -2.95
CA GLY A 18 -0.65 5.04 -1.70
C GLY A 18 0.22 3.81 -1.77
N ILE A 19 0.79 3.39 -0.64
CA ILE A 19 1.50 2.12 -0.49
C ILE A 19 1.15 1.49 0.85
N LEU A 20 0.94 0.19 0.86
CA LEU A 20 0.74 -0.60 2.06
C LEU A 20 1.43 -1.96 1.96
N THR A 21 1.73 -2.55 3.12
CA THR A 21 2.20 -3.92 3.26
C THR A 21 1.17 -4.74 4.04
N GLY A 22 0.88 -5.96 3.59
CA GLY A 22 -0.09 -6.87 4.22
C GLY A 22 0.41 -8.31 4.28
N GLY A 23 -0.25 -9.11 5.12
CA GLY A 23 0.18 -10.48 5.39
C GLY A 23 1.32 -10.54 6.40
N GLY A 24 1.90 -11.73 6.59
CA GLY A 24 3.04 -11.94 7.49
C GLY A 24 4.26 -11.09 7.13
N ASP A 25 5.05 -10.75 8.12
CA ASP A 25 6.29 -10.02 7.91
C ASP A 25 7.36 -10.92 7.29
N CYS A 26 8.15 -10.38 6.36
CA CYS A 26 9.28 -11.10 5.78
C CYS A 26 10.41 -10.16 5.34
N PRO A 27 11.63 -10.68 5.17
CA PRO A 27 12.72 -9.92 4.56
C PRO A 27 12.34 -9.44 3.15
N GLY A 28 12.80 -8.24 2.78
CA GLY A 28 12.57 -7.67 1.45
C GLY A 28 11.51 -6.58 1.38
N LEU A 29 10.52 -6.55 2.28
CA LEU A 29 9.46 -5.54 2.27
C LEU A 29 10.01 -4.11 2.32
N ASN A 30 10.94 -3.83 3.21
CA ASN A 30 11.59 -2.51 3.32
C ASN A 30 12.36 -2.12 2.06
N SER A 31 12.99 -3.07 1.39
CA SER A 31 13.70 -2.83 0.13
C SER A 31 12.74 -2.41 -0.98
N VAL A 32 11.57 -3.04 -1.05
CA VAL A 32 10.52 -2.69 -2.02
C VAL A 32 9.91 -1.33 -1.70
N ILE A 33 9.55 -1.07 -0.43
CA ILE A 33 9.07 0.26 -0.02
C ILE A 33 10.07 1.33 -0.43
N ARG A 34 11.35 1.10 -0.17
CA ARG A 34 12.43 2.03 -0.55
C ARG A 34 12.51 2.23 -2.06
N ALA A 35 12.44 1.16 -2.85
CA ALA A 35 12.48 1.24 -4.31
C ALA A 35 11.31 2.05 -4.86
N VAL A 36 10.08 1.77 -4.40
CA VAL A 36 8.87 2.51 -4.77
C VAL A 36 8.99 3.99 -4.42
N VAL A 37 9.32 4.30 -3.17
CA VAL A 37 9.40 5.70 -2.68
C VAL A 37 10.47 6.48 -3.44
N LYS A 38 11.67 5.91 -3.62
CA LYS A 38 12.75 6.61 -4.35
C LYS A 38 12.41 6.84 -5.81
N THR A 39 11.81 5.85 -6.47
CA THR A 39 11.41 5.97 -7.88
C THR A 39 10.28 6.99 -8.03
N ALA A 40 9.23 6.90 -7.20
CA ALA A 40 8.12 7.82 -7.24
C ALA A 40 8.56 9.29 -7.05
N ILE A 41 9.41 9.54 -6.06
CA ILE A 41 9.85 10.90 -5.75
C ILE A 41 10.88 11.41 -6.76
N ASN A 42 11.96 10.63 -7.04
CA ASN A 42 13.10 11.12 -7.81
C ASN A 42 12.86 11.12 -9.32
N ILE A 43 12.07 10.14 -9.81
CA ILE A 43 11.85 9.99 -11.26
C ILE A 43 10.56 10.68 -11.69
N TYR A 44 9.49 10.51 -10.90
CA TYR A 44 8.15 10.99 -11.28
C TYR A 44 7.71 12.24 -10.54
N GLY A 45 8.39 12.65 -9.46
CA GLY A 45 8.01 13.81 -8.65
C GLY A 45 6.71 13.60 -7.87
N TYR A 46 6.30 12.35 -7.62
CA TYR A 46 5.08 12.01 -6.90
C TYR A 46 5.28 12.16 -5.39
N GLU A 47 4.19 12.36 -4.67
CA GLU A 47 4.12 12.15 -3.23
C GLU A 47 3.72 10.71 -2.93
N VAL A 48 4.29 10.13 -1.88
CA VAL A 48 3.98 8.76 -1.46
C VAL A 48 3.38 8.79 -0.06
N ILE A 49 2.21 8.18 0.07
CA ILE A 49 1.49 8.02 1.33
C ILE A 49 1.55 6.56 1.74
N GLY A 50 2.26 6.26 2.82
CA GLY A 50 2.32 4.93 3.41
C GLY A 50 1.18 4.73 4.41
N PHE A 51 0.39 3.67 4.24
CA PHE A 51 -0.66 3.30 5.19
C PHE A 51 -0.11 2.29 6.19
N ASN A 52 -0.29 2.55 7.48
CA ASN A 52 0.24 1.70 8.55
C ASN A 52 -0.64 0.47 8.74
N ASP A 53 -0.01 -0.67 9.02
CA ASP A 53 -0.69 -1.94 9.30
C ASP A 53 -1.66 -2.38 8.20
N GLY A 54 -1.24 -2.21 6.95
CA GLY A 54 -1.96 -2.68 5.77
C GLY A 54 -3.32 -2.02 5.55
N TYR A 55 -4.30 -2.85 5.19
CA TYR A 55 -5.67 -2.37 4.95
C TYR A 55 -6.35 -1.83 6.22
N MET A 56 -5.94 -2.29 7.41
CA MET A 56 -6.46 -1.75 8.66
C MET A 56 -6.14 -0.26 8.80
N GLY A 57 -4.92 0.13 8.46
CA GLY A 57 -4.53 1.54 8.44
C GLY A 57 -5.29 2.35 7.40
N LEU A 58 -5.53 1.76 6.24
CA LEU A 58 -6.31 2.42 5.17
C LEU A 58 -7.77 2.64 5.58
N VAL A 59 -8.43 1.66 6.23
CA VAL A 59 -9.79 1.80 6.78
C VAL A 59 -9.82 2.85 7.89
N ASN A 60 -8.84 2.82 8.81
CA ASN A 60 -8.81 3.69 9.99
C ASN A 60 -8.12 5.04 9.72
N ASN A 61 -7.76 5.32 8.46
CA ASN A 61 -7.08 6.57 8.05
C ASN A 61 -5.76 6.82 8.80
N ARG A 62 -4.99 5.74 9.08
CA ARG A 62 -3.67 5.81 9.70
C ARG A 62 -2.60 5.76 8.62
N PHE A 63 -1.95 6.88 8.39
CA PHE A 63 -0.99 7.02 7.30
C PHE A 63 0.17 7.93 7.69
N LYS A 64 1.23 7.85 6.89
CA LYS A 64 2.39 8.73 6.96
C LYS A 64 2.80 9.13 5.54
N LYS A 65 3.10 10.42 5.33
CA LYS A 65 3.78 10.86 4.10
C LYS A 65 5.22 10.35 4.16
N LEU A 66 5.61 9.56 3.17
CA LEU A 66 6.95 8.99 3.07
C LEU A 66 7.89 9.94 2.31
N THR A 67 9.08 10.11 2.87
CA THR A 67 10.15 10.94 2.32
C THR A 67 11.38 10.08 1.97
N LEU A 68 12.33 10.65 1.26
CA LEU A 68 13.61 9.97 0.99
C LEU A 68 14.39 9.65 2.27
N SER A 69 14.22 10.47 3.32
CA SER A 69 14.84 10.25 4.63
C SER A 69 14.24 9.03 5.34
N ASP A 70 12.91 8.83 5.25
CA ASP A 70 12.23 7.70 5.88
C ASP A 70 12.69 6.35 5.32
N VAL A 71 13.12 6.32 4.07
CA VAL A 71 13.57 5.10 3.39
C VAL A 71 15.09 4.98 3.26
N SER A 72 15.83 5.91 3.90
CA SER A 72 17.28 5.83 3.95
C SER A 72 17.74 4.71 4.90
N GLY A 73 18.72 3.90 4.49
CA GLY A 73 19.26 2.81 5.31
C GLY A 73 18.29 1.65 5.55
N LEU A 74 17.31 1.43 4.65
CA LEU A 74 16.35 0.32 4.78
C LEU A 74 16.74 -0.98 4.08
N LEU A 75 17.78 -0.97 3.24
CA LEU A 75 18.13 -2.15 2.43
C LEU A 75 18.48 -3.38 3.24
N ASP A 76 19.15 -3.15 4.36
CA ASP A 76 19.67 -4.15 5.28
C ASP A 76 18.79 -4.35 6.52
N LYS A 77 17.62 -3.70 6.56
CA LYS A 77 16.66 -3.84 7.65
C LYS A 77 15.53 -4.77 7.23
N GLY A 78 15.38 -5.87 7.94
CA GLY A 78 14.20 -6.74 7.84
C GLY A 78 12.91 -6.04 8.25
N GLY A 79 11.81 -6.72 8.06
CA GLY A 79 10.51 -6.21 8.44
C GLY A 79 9.94 -5.16 7.48
N THR A 80 8.96 -4.41 7.97
CA THR A 80 8.33 -3.31 7.25
C THR A 80 8.18 -2.07 8.13
N ILE A 81 8.62 -0.90 7.63
CA ILE A 81 8.43 0.39 8.32
C ILE A 81 6.97 0.84 8.38
N LEU A 82 6.10 0.21 7.60
CA LEU A 82 4.67 0.49 7.57
C LEU A 82 3.88 -0.41 8.53
N GLY A 83 4.49 -1.47 9.05
CA GLY A 83 3.76 -2.52 9.74
C GLY A 83 2.91 -3.36 8.80
N THR A 84 2.36 -4.43 9.32
CA THR A 84 1.52 -5.35 8.54
C THR A 84 0.46 -5.99 9.43
N THR A 85 -0.64 -6.43 8.85
CA THR A 85 -1.66 -7.27 9.49
C THR A 85 -1.95 -8.47 8.62
N ASP A 86 -2.04 -9.64 9.23
CA ASP A 86 -2.16 -10.91 8.52
C ASP A 86 -3.62 -11.32 8.29
N SER A 87 -4.51 -11.04 9.23
CA SER A 87 -5.87 -11.55 9.25
C SER A 87 -6.97 -10.47 9.02
N PHE A 88 -6.60 -9.29 8.52
CA PHE A 88 -7.57 -8.22 8.32
C PHE A 88 -8.16 -8.26 6.91
N ASP A 89 -9.46 -8.58 6.80
CA ASP A 89 -10.25 -8.43 5.57
C ASP A 89 -11.19 -7.22 5.70
N PRO A 90 -10.99 -6.14 4.93
CA PRO A 90 -11.86 -4.97 4.99
C PRO A 90 -13.27 -5.22 4.46
N PHE A 91 -13.51 -6.29 3.69
CA PHE A 91 -14.83 -6.66 3.20
C PHE A 91 -15.65 -7.42 4.24
N ASN A 92 -14.99 -7.98 5.28
CA ASN A 92 -15.61 -8.75 6.36
C ASN A 92 -15.04 -8.32 7.72
N MET A 93 -14.96 -7.01 7.96
CA MET A 93 -14.43 -6.49 9.22
C MET A 93 -15.43 -6.75 10.35
N VAL A 94 -14.97 -7.44 11.40
CA VAL A 94 -15.75 -7.62 12.62
C VAL A 94 -15.71 -6.34 13.43
N VAL A 95 -16.88 -5.74 13.65
CA VAL A 95 -17.07 -4.55 14.50
C VAL A 95 -17.96 -4.91 15.68
N ASP A 96 -17.66 -4.36 16.84
CA ASP A 96 -18.52 -4.49 18.02
C ASP A 96 -19.53 -3.32 18.04
N ILE A 97 -20.80 -3.64 18.04
CA ILE A 97 -21.88 -2.67 18.12
C ILE A 97 -22.76 -3.08 19.30
N ASP A 98 -22.76 -2.29 20.35
CA ASP A 98 -23.54 -2.49 21.58
C ASP A 98 -23.33 -3.87 22.23
N GLY A 99 -22.08 -4.43 22.13
CA GLY A 99 -21.73 -5.74 22.67
C GLY A 99 -21.99 -6.91 21.72
N GLU A 100 -22.53 -6.66 20.53
CA GLU A 100 -22.72 -7.67 19.49
C GLU A 100 -21.67 -7.54 18.38
N LYS A 101 -21.01 -8.66 18.05
CA LYS A 101 -20.05 -8.72 16.93
C LYS A 101 -20.81 -8.85 15.61
N GLN A 102 -20.63 -7.88 14.74
CA GLN A 102 -21.22 -7.86 13.39
C GLN A 102 -20.12 -7.75 12.34
N GLU A 103 -20.27 -8.50 11.24
CA GLU A 103 -19.40 -8.33 10.06
C GLU A 103 -19.89 -7.15 9.24
N ARG A 104 -18.95 -6.29 8.82
CA ARG A 104 -19.23 -5.13 7.97
C ARG A 104 -18.22 -5.00 6.85
N ASP A 105 -18.72 -4.68 5.67
CA ASP A 105 -17.91 -4.25 4.54
C ASP A 105 -17.50 -2.79 4.73
N MET A 106 -16.16 -2.55 4.78
CA MET A 106 -15.54 -1.23 4.94
C MET A 106 -14.91 -0.72 3.63
N SER A 107 -15.18 -1.36 2.50
CA SER A 107 -14.60 -0.99 1.21
C SER A 107 -14.94 0.45 0.78
N ASP A 108 -16.16 0.91 1.04
CA ASP A 108 -16.56 2.30 0.77
C ASP A 108 -15.72 3.29 1.59
N ARG A 109 -15.36 2.94 2.83
CA ARG A 109 -14.51 3.76 3.67
C ARG A 109 -13.08 3.84 3.13
N ILE A 110 -12.57 2.74 2.58
CA ILE A 110 -11.29 2.73 1.87
C ILE A 110 -11.32 3.71 0.69
N ILE A 111 -12.35 3.59 -0.16
CA ILE A 111 -12.50 4.45 -1.34
C ILE A 111 -12.61 5.93 -0.92
N TYR A 112 -13.37 6.20 0.12
CA TYR A 112 -13.50 7.55 0.68
C TYR A 112 -12.13 8.08 1.15
N ASN A 113 -11.38 7.29 1.94
CA ASN A 113 -10.08 7.71 2.46
C ASN A 113 -9.06 7.93 1.33
N LEU A 114 -9.03 7.07 0.30
CA LEU A 114 -8.17 7.28 -0.87
C LEU A 114 -8.49 8.59 -1.59
N LYS A 115 -9.78 8.90 -1.78
CA LYS A 115 -10.23 10.17 -2.38
C LYS A 115 -9.87 11.38 -1.53
N MET A 116 -10.07 11.31 -0.21
CA MET A 116 -9.74 12.39 0.72
C MET A 116 -8.25 12.77 0.71
N HIS A 117 -7.39 11.82 0.40
CA HIS A 117 -5.94 12.04 0.29
C HIS A 117 -5.46 12.26 -1.15
N ASP A 118 -6.37 12.38 -2.12
CA ASP A 118 -6.04 12.52 -3.55
C ASP A 118 -5.11 11.39 -4.05
N ILE A 119 -5.33 10.16 -3.58
CA ILE A 119 -4.54 9.00 -4.00
C ILE A 119 -5.00 8.53 -5.39
N GLU A 120 -4.13 8.68 -6.38
CA GLU A 120 -4.43 8.27 -7.77
C GLU A 120 -4.26 6.78 -8.02
N GLY A 121 -3.46 6.10 -7.23
CA GLY A 121 -3.22 4.67 -7.33
C GLY A 121 -2.66 4.11 -6.03
N LEU A 122 -2.93 2.84 -5.77
CA LEU A 122 -2.54 2.12 -4.57
C LEU A 122 -1.58 0.99 -4.94
N ILE A 123 -0.42 0.95 -4.30
CA ILE A 123 0.52 -0.17 -4.39
C ILE A 123 0.31 -1.04 -3.15
N VAL A 124 -0.02 -2.30 -3.38
CA VAL A 124 -0.24 -3.29 -2.32
C VAL A 124 0.86 -4.36 -2.40
N ILE A 125 1.56 -4.57 -1.30
CA ILE A 125 2.65 -5.54 -1.19
C ILE A 125 2.23 -6.61 -0.20
N GLY A 126 2.13 -7.87 -0.62
CA GLY A 126 1.75 -8.93 0.30
C GLY A 126 1.40 -10.25 -0.35
N GLY A 127 0.95 -11.19 0.47
CA GLY A 127 0.53 -12.52 0.04
C GLY A 127 -0.81 -12.54 -0.65
N ILE A 128 -1.31 -13.75 -0.93
CA ILE A 128 -2.52 -13.97 -1.72
C ILE A 128 -3.74 -13.20 -1.18
N ASN A 129 -3.95 -13.15 0.12
CA ASN A 129 -5.08 -12.43 0.73
C ASN A 129 -4.98 -10.92 0.45
N THR A 130 -3.79 -10.33 0.60
CA THR A 130 -3.55 -8.90 0.33
C THR A 130 -3.79 -8.57 -1.13
N ILE A 131 -3.33 -9.43 -2.05
CA ILE A 131 -3.52 -9.27 -3.49
C ILE A 131 -5.00 -9.41 -3.86
N THR A 132 -5.69 -10.42 -3.31
CA THR A 132 -7.11 -10.65 -3.56
C THR A 132 -7.96 -9.46 -3.10
N THR A 133 -7.66 -8.89 -1.94
CA THR A 133 -8.31 -7.67 -1.46
C THR A 133 -8.04 -6.50 -2.41
N GLY A 134 -6.80 -6.33 -2.87
CA GLY A 134 -6.45 -5.33 -3.88
C GLY A 134 -7.21 -5.53 -5.19
N TYR A 135 -7.37 -6.77 -5.65
CA TYR A 135 -8.16 -7.11 -6.82
C TYR A 135 -9.63 -6.72 -6.65
N LYS A 136 -10.26 -7.07 -5.51
CA LYS A 136 -11.65 -6.65 -5.22
C LYS A 136 -11.80 -5.11 -5.27
N LEU A 137 -10.85 -4.37 -4.69
CA LEU A 137 -10.85 -2.90 -4.76
C LEU A 137 -10.67 -2.39 -6.20
N SER A 138 -9.90 -3.08 -7.03
CA SER A 138 -9.74 -2.71 -8.44
C SER A 138 -11.04 -2.83 -9.24
N LEU A 139 -11.87 -3.82 -8.95
CA LEU A 139 -13.21 -3.97 -9.53
C LEU A 139 -14.14 -2.83 -9.12
N MET A 140 -13.87 -2.17 -7.99
CA MET A 140 -14.59 -0.98 -7.51
C MET A 140 -14.01 0.34 -8.05
N GLY A 141 -13.05 0.27 -8.98
CA GLY A 141 -12.48 1.43 -9.67
C GLY A 141 -11.22 2.02 -9.02
N VAL A 142 -10.65 1.39 -7.98
CA VAL A 142 -9.35 1.78 -7.43
C VAL A 142 -8.24 1.30 -8.35
N LYS A 143 -7.32 2.17 -8.74
CA LYS A 143 -6.14 1.77 -9.52
C LYS A 143 -5.15 1.07 -8.59
N VAL A 144 -5.01 -0.24 -8.72
CA VAL A 144 -4.15 -1.06 -7.86
C VAL A 144 -3.01 -1.67 -8.66
N ILE A 145 -1.82 -1.64 -8.08
CA ILE A 145 -0.67 -2.44 -8.49
C ILE A 145 -0.32 -3.37 -7.32
N ALA A 146 -0.38 -4.67 -7.56
CA ALA A 146 -0.03 -5.68 -6.57
C ALA A 146 1.41 -6.15 -6.78
N ILE A 147 2.16 -6.23 -5.68
CA ILE A 147 3.52 -6.78 -5.64
C ILE A 147 3.46 -8.04 -4.78
N PRO A 148 3.59 -9.22 -5.38
CA PRO A 148 3.46 -10.48 -4.66
C PRO A 148 4.63 -10.72 -3.71
N LYS A 149 4.30 -11.09 -2.48
CA LYS A 149 5.23 -11.45 -1.42
C LYS A 149 4.89 -12.84 -0.91
N ASN A 150 5.84 -13.77 -0.97
CA ASN A 150 5.69 -15.11 -0.42
C ASN A 150 7.05 -15.77 -0.21
N ILE A 151 7.25 -16.39 0.96
CA ILE A 151 8.48 -17.11 1.28
C ILE A 151 8.63 -18.37 0.41
N ASP A 152 7.51 -19.05 0.12
CA ASP A 152 7.49 -20.31 -0.62
C ASP A 152 7.53 -20.14 -2.15
N ASN A 153 7.39 -18.91 -2.64
CA ASN A 153 7.33 -18.57 -4.07
C ASN A 153 6.26 -19.37 -4.86
N ASP A 154 5.10 -19.61 -4.24
CA ASP A 154 4.02 -20.44 -4.76
C ASP A 154 2.73 -19.66 -5.12
N ILE A 155 2.81 -18.33 -5.23
CA ILE A 155 1.67 -17.53 -5.67
C ILE A 155 1.45 -17.74 -7.18
N PRO A 156 0.26 -18.22 -7.59
CA PRO A 156 -0.01 -18.44 -9.01
C PRO A 156 -0.04 -17.12 -9.79
N GLY A 157 0.46 -17.16 -11.05
CA GLY A 157 0.45 -16.00 -11.94
C GLY A 157 1.70 -15.12 -11.87
N THR A 158 2.72 -15.54 -11.12
CA THR A 158 4.04 -14.89 -11.11
C THR A 158 5.14 -15.94 -11.07
N ASP A 159 6.27 -15.64 -11.72
CA ASP A 159 7.46 -16.49 -11.68
C ASP A 159 8.31 -16.25 -10.44
N THR A 160 8.16 -15.08 -9.81
CA THR A 160 8.97 -14.67 -8.65
C THR A 160 8.15 -13.83 -7.69
N THR A 161 8.27 -14.10 -6.40
CA THR A 161 7.77 -13.29 -5.30
C THR A 161 8.93 -12.64 -4.54
N ILE A 162 8.63 -11.63 -3.76
CA ILE A 162 9.60 -11.01 -2.85
C ILE A 162 9.68 -11.87 -1.59
#